data_b37ec03b399de9a460031512d82d43f3
#
_entry.id   b37ec03b399de9a460031512d82d43f3
#
_cell.length_a   1.000
_cell.length_b   1.000
_cell.length_c   1.000
_cell.angle_alpha   90.00
_cell.angle_beta   90.00
_cell.angle_gamma   90.00
#
_symmetry.space_group_name_H-M   'P 1'
#
loop_
_entity.id
_entity.type
_entity.pdbx_description
1 polymer ?
#
loop_
_entity_poly.entity_id
_entity_poly.type
_entity_poly.pdbx_seq_one_letter_code
_entity_poly.pdbx_strand_id
1 'polypeptide(L)'
;MFLGREMRTGLTLDETTMERRAAETLAGLSVRTLKSVRQKVSSLSGGQRQTVAIAKSVLWNSKLVILDEPTAALGVAQTEQVLNLVRRLADNGLAVILITHNMNDVLRVADSIAVLYLGRLAAQVRRTDVTQTRIVELITAGRAGDLGLSPAESTGATI
;
A
#
# COMPACT_ATOMS: atom_id res chain seq x y z
N MET A 1 -4.64 -13.27 -10.29
CA MET A 1 -5.42 -12.55 -9.29
C MET A 1 -6.25 -13.49 -8.41
N PHE A 2 -6.75 -14.62 -8.90
CA PHE A 2 -7.64 -15.54 -8.17
C PHE A 2 -6.95 -16.74 -7.52
N LEU A 3 -5.63 -16.84 -7.54
CA LEU A 3 -4.90 -17.98 -6.97
C LEU A 3 -5.28 -18.19 -5.48
N GLY A 4 -5.79 -19.40 -5.18
CA GLY A 4 -6.28 -19.80 -3.86
C GLY A 4 -7.73 -19.37 -3.56
N ARG A 5 -8.42 -18.71 -4.50
CA ARG A 5 -9.81 -18.28 -4.42
C ARG A 5 -10.48 -18.34 -5.79
N GLU A 6 -10.21 -19.42 -6.52
CA GLU A 6 -10.72 -19.64 -7.87
C GLU A 6 -12.25 -19.77 -7.84
N MET A 7 -12.92 -19.09 -8.76
CA MET A 7 -14.36 -19.24 -8.95
C MET A 7 -14.65 -20.50 -9.76
N ARG A 8 -15.68 -21.22 -9.39
CA ARG A 8 -16.07 -22.49 -10.02
C ARG A 8 -17.55 -22.49 -10.38
N THR A 9 -17.87 -23.17 -11.49
CA THR A 9 -19.23 -23.53 -11.87
C THR A 9 -19.27 -25.05 -11.92
N GLY A 10 -19.82 -25.68 -10.87
CA GLY A 10 -19.72 -27.12 -10.67
C GLY A 10 -18.27 -27.56 -10.45
N LEU A 11 -17.77 -28.47 -11.31
CA LEU A 11 -16.40 -29.01 -11.24
C LEU A 11 -15.38 -28.24 -12.09
N THR A 12 -15.82 -27.26 -12.88
CA THR A 12 -14.95 -26.50 -13.78
C THR A 12 -14.66 -25.09 -13.24
N LEU A 13 -13.52 -24.50 -13.62
CA LEU A 13 -13.20 -23.13 -13.32
C LEU A 13 -14.08 -22.17 -14.15
N ASP A 14 -14.62 -21.15 -13.51
CA ASP A 14 -15.35 -20.06 -14.19
C ASP A 14 -14.36 -18.98 -14.64
N GLU A 15 -13.59 -19.28 -15.67
CA GLU A 15 -12.57 -18.37 -16.21
C GLU A 15 -13.18 -17.06 -16.69
N THR A 16 -14.33 -17.11 -17.32
CA THR A 16 -15.02 -15.91 -17.88
C THR A 16 -15.37 -14.91 -16.80
N THR A 17 -15.97 -15.36 -15.70
CA THR A 17 -16.28 -14.49 -14.58
C THR A 17 -15.03 -13.98 -13.88
N MET A 18 -13.99 -14.81 -13.71
CA MET A 18 -12.73 -14.39 -13.13
C MET A 18 -12.04 -13.32 -13.99
N GLU A 19 -12.01 -13.48 -15.32
CA GLU A 19 -11.42 -12.49 -16.23
C GLU A 19 -12.17 -11.15 -16.19
N ARG A 20 -13.52 -11.19 -16.25
CA ARG A 20 -14.34 -10.00 -16.15
C ARG A 20 -14.08 -9.24 -14.84
N ARG A 21 -14.10 -9.93 -13.69
CA ARG A 21 -13.81 -9.32 -12.38
C ARG A 21 -12.39 -8.76 -12.29
N ALA A 22 -11.40 -9.48 -12.84
CA ALA A 22 -10.03 -8.97 -12.90
C ALA A 22 -9.94 -7.67 -13.72
N ALA A 23 -10.57 -7.64 -14.90
CA ALA A 23 -10.60 -6.47 -15.75
C ALA A 23 -11.32 -5.28 -15.10
N GLU A 24 -12.47 -5.52 -14.46
CA GLU A 24 -13.24 -4.50 -13.72
C GLU A 24 -12.41 -3.91 -12.57
N THR A 25 -11.74 -4.76 -11.79
CA THR A 25 -10.88 -4.31 -10.68
C THR A 25 -9.72 -3.45 -11.18
N LEU A 26 -9.02 -3.89 -12.22
CA LEU A 26 -7.91 -3.14 -12.81
C LEU A 26 -8.38 -1.82 -13.41
N ALA A 27 -9.53 -1.80 -14.08
CA ALA A 27 -10.13 -0.60 -14.63
C ALA A 27 -10.53 0.40 -13.54
N GLY A 28 -11.18 -0.07 -12.46
CA GLY A 28 -11.54 0.74 -11.29
C GLY A 28 -10.34 1.38 -10.61
N LEU A 29 -9.19 0.73 -10.66
CA LEU A 29 -7.92 1.25 -10.17
C LEU A 29 -7.16 2.09 -11.22
N SER A 30 -7.76 2.34 -12.38
CA SER A 30 -7.13 3.04 -13.52
C SER A 30 -5.79 2.43 -13.95
N VAL A 31 -5.65 1.12 -13.84
CA VAL A 31 -4.46 0.36 -14.25
C VAL A 31 -4.53 0.12 -15.75
N ARG A 32 -3.80 0.92 -16.53
CA ARG A 32 -3.76 0.85 -17.99
C ARG A 32 -2.50 0.20 -18.57
N THR A 33 -1.58 -0.23 -17.71
CA THR A 33 -0.27 -0.74 -18.11
C THR A 33 -0.27 -2.19 -18.56
N LEU A 34 -1.37 -2.91 -18.34
CA LEU A 34 -1.53 -4.32 -18.73
C LEU A 34 -2.24 -4.41 -20.08
N LYS A 35 -1.67 -5.17 -20.99
CA LYS A 35 -2.26 -5.39 -22.34
C LYS A 35 -3.47 -6.33 -22.30
N SER A 36 -3.47 -7.30 -21.40
CA SER A 36 -4.53 -8.31 -21.25
C SER A 36 -4.49 -8.93 -19.85
N VAL A 37 -5.64 -9.29 -19.31
CA VAL A 37 -5.77 -10.06 -18.06
C VAL A 37 -5.26 -11.49 -18.19
N ARG A 38 -5.13 -12.01 -19.40
CA ARG A 38 -4.55 -13.34 -19.71
C ARG A 38 -3.02 -13.33 -19.82
N GLN A 39 -2.40 -12.17 -19.72
CA GLN A 39 -0.95 -12.06 -19.80
C GLN A 39 -0.28 -12.81 -18.64
N LYS A 40 0.74 -13.60 -18.95
CA LYS A 40 1.50 -14.35 -17.93
C LYS A 40 2.22 -13.36 -16.99
N VAL A 41 2.12 -13.56 -15.67
CA VAL A 41 2.77 -12.71 -14.65
C VAL A 41 4.30 -12.66 -14.84
N SER A 42 4.91 -13.74 -15.32
CA SER A 42 6.34 -13.79 -15.61
C SER A 42 6.80 -12.81 -16.70
N SER A 43 5.89 -12.42 -17.63
CA SER A 43 6.19 -11.45 -18.70
C SER A 43 5.96 -10.00 -18.28
N LEU A 44 5.48 -9.76 -17.07
CA LEU A 44 5.22 -8.42 -16.56
C LEU A 44 6.52 -7.77 -16.04
N SER A 45 6.62 -6.44 -16.16
CA SER A 45 7.68 -5.68 -15.47
C SER A 45 7.49 -5.73 -13.95
N GLY A 46 8.51 -5.36 -13.18
CA GLY A 46 8.45 -5.28 -11.71
C GLY A 46 7.25 -4.45 -11.22
N GLY A 47 7.10 -3.23 -11.74
CA GLY A 47 5.98 -2.35 -11.40
C GLY A 47 4.61 -2.90 -11.81
N GLN A 48 4.51 -3.57 -12.97
CA GLN A 48 3.27 -4.23 -13.38
C GLN A 48 2.91 -5.39 -12.45
N ARG A 49 3.89 -6.21 -12.04
CA ARG A 49 3.67 -7.28 -11.06
C ARG A 49 3.18 -6.71 -9.73
N GLN A 50 3.81 -5.64 -9.24
CA GLN A 50 3.40 -4.97 -8.01
C GLN A 50 1.98 -4.42 -8.12
N THR A 51 1.64 -3.77 -9.22
CA THR A 51 0.29 -3.28 -9.48
C THR A 51 -0.76 -4.41 -9.45
N VAL A 52 -0.46 -5.55 -10.06
CA VAL A 52 -1.35 -6.74 -10.01
C VAL A 52 -1.47 -7.30 -8.60
N ALA A 53 -0.39 -7.32 -7.81
CA ALA A 53 -0.42 -7.76 -6.42
C ALA A 53 -1.32 -6.84 -5.55
N ILE A 54 -1.21 -5.53 -5.72
CA ILE A 54 -2.07 -4.55 -5.06
C ILE A 54 -3.54 -4.72 -5.52
N ALA A 55 -3.79 -4.86 -6.81
CA ALA A 55 -5.14 -5.09 -7.32
C ALA A 55 -5.76 -6.39 -6.78
N LYS A 56 -4.95 -7.44 -6.60
CA LYS A 56 -5.40 -8.68 -5.96
C LYS A 56 -5.87 -8.45 -4.52
N SER A 57 -5.22 -7.59 -3.75
CA SER A 57 -5.58 -7.32 -2.35
C SER A 57 -6.94 -6.63 -2.20
N VAL A 58 -7.38 -5.87 -3.20
CA VAL A 58 -8.66 -5.14 -3.18
C VAL A 58 -9.79 -5.86 -3.89
N LEU A 59 -9.50 -6.91 -4.68
CA LEU A 59 -10.49 -7.68 -5.45
C LEU A 59 -11.66 -8.22 -4.60
N TRP A 60 -11.45 -8.39 -3.30
CA TRP A 60 -12.36 -9.05 -2.37
C TRP A 60 -13.08 -8.09 -1.42
N ASN A 61 -13.34 -6.86 -1.84
CA ASN A 61 -14.02 -5.82 -1.04
C ASN A 61 -13.30 -5.56 0.30
N SER A 62 -12.00 -5.53 0.28
CA SER A 62 -11.18 -5.20 1.45
C SER A 62 -11.50 -3.78 1.91
N LYS A 63 -11.62 -3.59 3.23
CA LYS A 63 -11.75 -2.26 3.85
C LYS A 63 -10.39 -1.66 4.22
N LEU A 64 -9.39 -2.51 4.38
CA LEU A 64 -8.03 -2.17 4.73
C LEU A 64 -7.05 -2.97 3.87
N VAL A 65 -6.02 -2.31 3.41
CA VAL A 65 -4.89 -2.94 2.69
C VAL A 65 -3.60 -2.56 3.40
N ILE A 66 -2.75 -3.56 3.64
CA ILE A 66 -1.40 -3.37 4.18
C ILE A 66 -0.41 -3.64 3.05
N LEU A 67 0.45 -2.68 2.79
CA LEU A 67 1.48 -2.72 1.76
C LEU A 67 2.84 -2.60 2.43
N ASP A 68 3.61 -3.67 2.37
CA ASP A 68 4.96 -3.74 2.94
C ASP A 68 5.99 -3.56 1.82
N GLU A 69 6.77 -2.49 1.89
CA GLU A 69 7.81 -2.07 0.93
C GLU A 69 7.35 -2.16 -0.55
N PRO A 70 6.18 -1.60 -0.93
CA PRO A 70 5.61 -1.85 -2.25
C PRO A 70 6.39 -1.23 -3.40
N THR A 71 7.34 -0.35 -3.11
CA THR A 71 8.20 0.36 -4.08
C THR A 71 9.63 -0.15 -4.10
N ALA A 72 9.97 -1.11 -3.22
CA ALA A 72 11.31 -1.68 -3.17
C ALA A 72 11.71 -2.30 -4.52
N ALA A 73 12.94 -2.04 -4.94
CA ALA A 73 13.53 -2.52 -6.20
C ALA A 73 12.79 -2.08 -7.49
N LEU A 74 12.01 -1.00 -7.42
CA LEU A 74 11.39 -0.38 -8.59
C LEU A 74 12.17 0.83 -9.06
N GLY A 75 12.18 1.06 -10.38
CA GLY A 75 12.71 2.31 -10.95
C GLY A 75 11.76 3.49 -10.70
N VAL A 76 12.25 4.71 -10.87
CA VAL A 76 11.53 5.95 -10.55
C VAL A 76 10.12 6.02 -11.14
N ALA A 77 9.97 5.74 -12.44
CA ALA A 77 8.67 5.78 -13.11
C ALA A 77 7.69 4.70 -12.58
N GLN A 78 8.21 3.54 -12.20
CA GLN A 78 7.41 2.45 -11.66
C GLN A 78 6.98 2.75 -10.22
N THR A 79 7.87 3.30 -9.40
CA THR A 79 7.55 3.80 -8.05
C THR A 79 6.42 4.81 -8.11
N GLU A 80 6.51 5.77 -9.03
CA GLU A 80 5.47 6.77 -9.22
C GLU A 80 4.10 6.15 -9.54
N GLN A 81 4.07 5.16 -10.43
CA GLN A 81 2.83 4.43 -10.76
C GLN A 81 2.22 3.74 -9.55
N VAL A 82 3.06 3.09 -8.72
CA VAL A 82 2.62 2.40 -7.50
C VAL A 82 2.09 3.40 -6.46
N LEU A 83 2.80 4.50 -6.21
CA LEU A 83 2.35 5.53 -5.26
C LEU A 83 1.04 6.19 -5.70
N ASN A 84 0.88 6.47 -7.00
CA ASN A 84 -0.37 6.98 -7.55
C ASN A 84 -1.51 5.97 -7.39
N LEU A 85 -1.23 4.67 -7.47
CA LEU A 85 -2.21 3.63 -7.18
C LEU A 85 -2.59 3.61 -5.69
N VAL A 86 -1.61 3.68 -4.79
CA VAL A 86 -1.83 3.78 -3.34
C VAL A 86 -2.75 4.96 -3.00
N ARG A 87 -2.48 6.13 -3.57
CA ARG A 87 -3.33 7.30 -3.34
C ARG A 87 -4.75 7.08 -3.83
N ARG A 88 -4.94 6.54 -5.04
CA ARG A 88 -6.28 6.21 -5.56
C ARG A 88 -7.05 5.22 -4.69
N LEU A 89 -6.37 4.25 -4.08
CA LEU A 89 -7.03 3.34 -3.13
C LEU A 89 -7.63 4.11 -1.95
N ALA A 90 -6.87 5.03 -1.37
CA ALA A 90 -7.32 5.88 -0.26
C ALA A 90 -8.46 6.81 -0.71
N ASP A 91 -8.33 7.45 -1.86
CA ASP A 91 -9.36 8.34 -2.43
C ASP A 91 -10.68 7.59 -2.73
N ASN A 92 -10.61 6.29 -3.01
CA ASN A 92 -11.76 5.39 -3.18
C ASN A 92 -12.31 4.86 -1.83
N GLY A 93 -11.85 5.38 -0.70
CA GLY A 93 -12.37 5.05 0.63
C GLY A 93 -11.76 3.81 1.28
N LEU A 94 -10.67 3.25 0.75
CA LEU A 94 -9.94 2.17 1.41
C LEU A 94 -8.98 2.76 2.46
N ALA A 95 -8.93 2.15 3.63
CA ALA A 95 -7.83 2.38 4.55
C ALA A 95 -6.56 1.71 4.01
N VAL A 96 -5.44 2.45 3.97
CA VAL A 96 -4.15 1.92 3.48
C VAL A 96 -3.10 2.12 4.57
N ILE A 97 -2.44 1.03 4.96
CA ILE A 97 -1.22 1.06 5.76
C ILE A 97 -0.05 0.81 4.82
N LEU A 98 0.81 1.80 4.68
CA LEU A 98 2.05 1.71 3.90
C LEU A 98 3.22 1.59 4.86
N ILE A 99 3.97 0.49 4.77
CA ILE A 99 5.21 0.29 5.50
C ILE A 99 6.36 0.52 4.52
N THR A 100 7.24 1.46 4.82
CA THR A 100 8.41 1.74 4.00
C THR A 100 9.45 2.53 4.79
N HIS A 101 10.70 2.40 4.40
CA HIS A 101 11.81 3.23 4.89
C HIS A 101 12.14 4.39 3.93
N ASN A 102 11.47 4.47 2.78
CA ASN A 102 11.67 5.55 1.82
C ASN A 102 10.86 6.80 2.21
N MET A 103 11.53 7.80 2.76
CA MET A 103 10.88 9.03 3.21
C MET A 103 10.19 9.80 2.09
N ASN A 104 10.70 9.76 0.87
CA ASN A 104 10.05 10.43 -0.26
C ASN A 104 8.67 9.81 -0.56
N ASP A 105 8.56 8.50 -0.47
CA ASP A 105 7.30 7.80 -0.67
C ASP A 105 6.30 8.15 0.44
N VAL A 106 6.76 8.12 1.71
CA VAL A 106 5.94 8.53 2.87
C VAL A 106 5.40 9.94 2.70
N LEU A 107 6.31 10.90 2.44
CA LEU A 107 5.95 12.31 2.32
C LEU A 107 5.01 12.59 1.15
N ARG A 108 4.99 11.74 0.15
CA ARG A 108 4.15 11.88 -1.05
C ARG A 108 2.72 11.39 -0.85
N VAL A 109 2.51 10.30 -0.10
CA VAL A 109 1.20 9.63 -0.05
C VAL A 109 0.57 9.55 1.34
N ALA A 110 1.32 9.75 2.42
CA ALA A 110 0.79 9.59 3.76
C ALA A 110 -0.06 10.80 4.19
N ASP A 111 -1.16 10.54 4.87
CA ASP A 111 -1.93 11.54 5.61
C ASP A 111 -1.49 11.58 7.09
N SER A 112 -1.13 10.42 7.65
CA SER A 112 -0.60 10.25 9.00
C SER A 112 0.62 9.33 8.97
N ILE A 113 1.59 9.59 9.83
CA ILE A 113 2.87 8.87 9.90
C ILE A 113 3.05 8.33 11.30
N ALA A 114 3.22 7.01 11.41
CA ALA A 114 3.62 6.33 12.63
C ALA A 114 5.08 5.92 12.51
N VAL A 115 5.92 6.37 13.42
CA VAL A 115 7.35 6.06 13.46
C VAL A 115 7.60 4.98 14.49
N LEU A 116 8.20 3.87 14.05
CA LEU A 116 8.61 2.78 14.92
C LEU A 116 10.11 2.85 15.18
N TYR A 117 10.51 2.68 16.45
CA TYR A 117 11.89 2.60 16.88
C TYR A 117 12.07 1.44 17.86
N LEU A 118 12.96 0.50 17.57
CA LEU A 118 13.26 -0.68 18.40
C LEU A 118 12.00 -1.40 18.91
N GLY A 119 11.04 -1.63 18.01
CA GLY A 119 9.78 -2.34 18.30
C GLY A 119 8.74 -1.53 19.09
N ARG A 120 8.94 -0.23 19.26
CA ARG A 120 8.00 0.67 19.96
C ARG A 120 7.54 1.80 19.03
N LEU A 121 6.34 2.29 19.27
CA LEU A 121 5.84 3.50 18.60
C LEU A 121 6.57 4.71 19.21
N ALA A 122 7.43 5.34 18.41
CA ALA A 122 8.19 6.53 18.84
C ALA A 122 7.35 7.81 18.69
N ALA A 123 6.54 7.90 17.63
CA ALA A 123 5.64 9.03 17.40
C ALA A 123 4.54 8.65 16.40
N GLN A 124 3.40 9.36 16.52
CA GLN A 124 2.36 9.38 15.49
C GLN A 124 2.02 10.85 15.21
N VAL A 125 2.16 11.25 13.96
CA VAL A 125 2.04 12.65 13.55
C VAL A 125 1.27 12.79 12.24
N ARG A 126 0.65 13.93 12.01
CA ARG A 126 0.09 14.24 10.68
C ARG A 126 1.22 14.59 9.73
N ARG A 127 1.06 14.25 8.47
CA ARG A 127 2.03 14.56 7.42
C ARG A 127 2.33 16.07 7.34
N THR A 128 1.32 16.91 7.57
CA THR A 128 1.43 18.37 7.53
C THR A 128 2.26 18.97 8.67
N ASP A 129 2.39 18.25 9.78
CA ASP A 129 2.95 18.75 11.03
C ASP A 129 4.41 18.31 11.23
N VAL A 130 5.00 17.63 10.24
CA VAL A 130 6.34 17.07 10.36
C VAL A 130 7.20 17.30 9.12
N THR A 131 8.48 17.55 9.33
CA THR A 131 9.50 17.63 8.27
C THR A 131 10.21 16.30 8.09
N GLN A 132 10.84 16.10 6.91
CA GLN A 132 11.63 14.92 6.65
C GLN A 132 12.76 14.74 7.68
N THR A 133 13.48 15.78 8.00
CA THR A 133 14.55 15.77 9.00
C THR A 133 14.04 15.22 10.33
N ARG A 134 12.85 15.66 10.73
CA ARG A 134 12.25 15.25 11.99
C ARG A 134 11.86 13.77 12.00
N ILE A 135 11.34 13.25 10.90
CA ILE A 135 11.04 11.81 10.78
C ILE A 135 12.33 11.00 10.91
N VAL A 136 13.41 11.44 10.27
CA VAL A 136 14.72 10.77 10.35
C VAL A 136 15.25 10.77 11.79
N GLU A 137 15.15 11.87 12.53
CA GLU A 137 15.54 11.93 13.94
C GLU A 137 14.73 10.94 14.80
N LEU A 138 13.41 10.85 14.58
CA LEU A 138 12.56 9.91 15.29
C LEU A 138 12.92 8.46 14.99
N ILE A 139 13.28 8.12 13.75
CA ILE A 139 13.69 6.78 13.35
C ILE A 139 15.06 6.43 13.98
N THR A 140 15.98 7.38 14.08
CA THR A 140 17.35 7.14 14.52
C THR A 140 17.55 7.24 16.03
N ALA A 141 16.87 8.17 16.70
CA ALA A 141 17.04 8.45 18.12
C ALA A 141 15.87 7.96 18.99
N GLY A 142 14.74 7.59 18.39
CA GLY A 142 13.57 7.12 19.15
C GLY A 142 12.93 8.18 20.05
N ARG A 143 13.37 9.43 19.96
CA ARG A 143 12.89 10.57 20.76
C ARG A 143 12.52 11.72 19.87
N ALA A 144 11.37 12.31 20.14
CA ALA A 144 11.12 13.68 19.75
C ALA A 144 12.00 14.55 20.66
N GLY A 145 13.17 15.04 20.23
CA GLY A 145 13.83 16.14 20.90
C GLY A 145 12.80 17.26 21.02
N ASP A 146 12.96 18.15 21.96
CA ASP A 146 12.13 19.27 22.46
C ASP A 146 11.16 19.99 21.48
N LEU A 147 10.21 19.26 20.86
CA LEU A 147 9.25 19.80 19.89
C LEU A 147 7.80 19.80 20.38
N GLY A 148 7.53 19.65 21.68
CA GLY A 148 6.16 19.77 22.19
C GLY A 148 5.14 18.78 21.60
N LEU A 149 5.59 17.72 20.92
CA LEU A 149 4.74 16.62 20.51
C LEU A 149 4.58 15.69 21.70
N SER A 150 3.42 15.74 22.34
CA SER A 150 3.05 14.78 23.38
C SER A 150 3.28 13.37 22.88
N PRO A 151 3.89 12.47 23.67
CA PRO A 151 3.85 11.05 23.37
C PRO A 151 2.40 10.66 23.20
N ALA A 152 2.09 9.86 22.17
CA ALA A 152 0.76 9.31 22.02
C ALA A 152 0.34 8.71 23.37
N GLU A 153 -0.73 9.22 23.95
CA GLU A 153 -1.29 8.66 25.17
C GLU A 153 -1.52 7.18 24.87
N SER A 154 -0.84 6.35 25.63
CA SER A 154 -1.00 4.91 25.58
C SER A 154 -2.40 4.60 26.11
N THR A 155 -3.39 4.70 25.25
CA THR A 155 -4.72 4.16 25.53
C THR A 155 -4.53 2.66 25.63
N GLY A 156 -4.37 2.19 26.86
CA GLY A 156 -4.29 0.76 27.18
C GLY A 156 -5.55 0.06 26.74
N ALA A 157 -5.49 -0.55 25.57
CA ALA A 157 -6.40 -1.64 25.23
C ALA A 157 -5.82 -2.91 25.88
N THR A 158 -6.22 -3.15 27.12
CA THR A 158 -6.14 -4.50 27.72
C THR A 158 -7.08 -5.39 26.92
N ILE A 159 -6.53 -6.42 26.29
CA ILE A 159 -7.28 -7.54 25.70
C ILE A 159 -7.64 -8.52 26.82
#